data_1bae6a9ca81cbe6a96aeeac1db965545
#
_entry.id   1bae6a9ca81cbe6a96aeeac1db965545
#
_cell.length_a   1.000
_cell.length_b   1.000
_cell.length_c   1.000
_cell.angle_alpha   90.00
_cell.angle_beta   90.00
_cell.angle_gamma   90.00
#
_symmetry.space_group_name_H-M   'P 1'
#
loop_
_entity.id
_entity.type
_entity.pdbx_description
1 polymer ?
#
loop_
_entity_poly.entity_id
_entity_poly.type
_entity_poly.pdbx_seq_one_letter_code
_entity_poly.pdbx_strand_id
1 'polypeptide(L)'
;MMIAFTEYLQSRSTGEGAKSIYQRFKKVIKYAIEHDVMIKNPCSSVVLKVDDQILRKEVLSLEEVEQLIKTYDERQNPEVRRAFIFCLYTGLRYCDVRDLTFANIDYSNRLLKFEQNKTKGHSANSGVVIPLSDSLLSLIGTPTKDQTKGSLVFALPCYEMCLKSLKRWVANAGIDKH
;
A
#
# COMPACT_ATOMS: atom_id res chain seq x y z
N MET A 1 -24.80 15.70 21.95
CA MET A 1 -23.34 15.88 21.81
C MET A 1 -22.71 14.79 20.92
N MET A 2 -22.84 13.50 21.24
CA MET A 2 -22.23 12.43 20.41
C MET A 2 -22.81 12.30 19.01
N ILE A 3 -24.11 12.49 18.85
CA ILE A 3 -24.76 12.51 17.52
C ILE A 3 -24.15 13.62 16.65
N ALA A 4 -24.10 14.85 17.16
CA ALA A 4 -23.49 15.97 16.44
C ALA A 4 -22.01 15.73 16.08
N PHE A 5 -21.27 15.01 16.94
CA PHE A 5 -19.88 14.62 16.62
C PHE A 5 -19.81 13.62 15.46
N THR A 6 -20.69 12.62 15.45
CA THR A 6 -20.72 11.66 14.34
C THR A 6 -21.18 12.30 13.02
N GLU A 7 -22.15 13.20 13.07
CA GLU A 7 -22.57 14.00 11.91
C GLU A 7 -21.44 14.89 11.39
N TYR A 8 -20.69 15.54 12.28
CA TYR A 8 -19.50 16.30 11.89
C TYR A 8 -18.45 15.42 11.21
N LEU A 9 -18.15 14.24 11.75
CA LEU A 9 -17.19 13.32 11.12
C LEU A 9 -17.65 12.89 9.74
N GLN A 10 -18.95 12.60 9.56
CA GLN A 10 -19.53 12.22 8.27
C GLN A 10 -19.52 13.36 7.26
N SER A 11 -19.68 14.61 7.70
CA SER A 11 -19.58 15.77 6.81
C SER A 11 -18.16 16.04 6.31
N ARG A 12 -17.13 15.56 7.04
CA ARG A 12 -15.71 15.76 6.69
C ARG A 12 -15.10 14.60 5.93
N SER A 13 -15.67 13.42 6.04
CA SER A 13 -15.13 12.20 5.41
C SER A 13 -16.25 11.25 5.04
N THR A 14 -16.40 11.00 3.75
CA THR A 14 -17.31 10.00 3.20
C THR A 14 -16.59 8.64 3.21
N GLY A 15 -16.85 7.79 4.19
CA GLY A 15 -16.32 6.42 4.20
C GLY A 15 -15.48 6.04 5.41
N GLU A 16 -14.45 5.23 5.21
CA GLU A 16 -13.61 4.61 6.27
C GLU A 16 -12.89 5.64 7.17
N GLY A 17 -12.65 6.86 6.71
CA GLY A 17 -11.97 7.90 7.50
C GLY A 17 -12.77 8.27 8.74
N ALA A 18 -14.05 8.59 8.60
CA ALA A 18 -14.93 8.93 9.72
C ALA A 18 -15.05 7.76 10.70
N LYS A 19 -15.22 6.53 10.19
CA LYS A 19 -15.29 5.30 10.98
C LYS A 19 -14.01 5.05 11.78
N SER A 20 -12.84 5.21 11.15
CA SER A 20 -11.54 5.04 11.81
C SER A 20 -11.33 6.03 12.94
N ILE A 21 -11.65 7.32 12.74
CA ILE A 21 -11.55 8.35 13.77
C ILE A 21 -12.49 8.03 14.94
N TYR A 22 -13.75 7.67 14.64
CA TYR A 22 -14.71 7.32 15.66
C TYR A 22 -14.32 6.08 16.46
N GLN A 23 -13.75 5.06 15.82
CA GLN A 23 -13.23 3.87 16.51
C GLN A 23 -12.07 4.21 17.45
N ARG A 24 -11.15 5.10 17.03
CA ARG A 24 -10.06 5.57 17.89
C ARG A 24 -10.60 6.35 19.09
N PHE A 25 -11.58 7.22 18.88
CA PHE A 25 -12.26 7.93 19.96
C PHE A 25 -12.92 6.96 20.95
N LYS A 26 -13.63 5.94 20.47
CA LYS A 26 -14.22 4.89 21.34
C LYS A 26 -13.18 4.17 22.19
N LYS A 27 -11.96 3.96 21.70
CA LYS A 27 -10.88 3.37 22.50
C LYS A 27 -10.46 4.28 23.64
N VAL A 28 -10.37 5.60 23.41
CA VAL A 28 -10.07 6.58 24.47
C VAL A 28 -11.18 6.60 25.53
N ILE A 29 -12.44 6.61 25.12
CA ILE A 29 -13.59 6.55 26.06
C ILE A 29 -13.56 5.25 26.87
N LYS A 30 -13.28 4.12 26.23
CA LYS A 30 -13.16 2.84 26.93
C LYS A 30 -12.06 2.88 27.99
N TYR A 31 -10.88 3.39 27.64
CA TYR A 31 -9.77 3.58 28.57
C TYR A 31 -10.17 4.48 29.76
N ALA A 32 -10.86 5.60 29.51
CA ALA A 32 -11.33 6.52 30.56
C ALA A 32 -12.31 5.84 31.52
N ILE A 33 -13.15 4.93 31.07
CA ILE A 33 -14.08 4.16 31.91
C ILE A 33 -13.30 3.11 32.73
N GLU A 34 -12.37 2.40 32.11
CA GLU A 34 -11.55 1.38 32.77
C GLU A 34 -10.64 1.94 33.87
N HIS A 35 -10.38 3.26 33.84
CA HIS A 35 -9.58 4.00 34.85
C HIS A 35 -10.41 4.94 35.74
N ASP A 36 -11.73 4.72 35.82
CA ASP A 36 -12.68 5.48 36.68
C ASP A 36 -12.69 7.01 36.40
N VAL A 37 -12.18 7.46 35.22
CA VAL A 37 -12.28 8.87 34.80
C VAL A 37 -13.67 9.20 34.28
N MET A 38 -14.40 8.20 33.77
CA MET A 38 -15.78 8.34 33.29
C MET A 38 -16.66 7.20 33.82
N ILE A 39 -17.87 7.54 34.28
CA ILE A 39 -18.81 6.54 34.79
C ILE A 39 -19.69 5.96 33.67
N LYS A 40 -20.05 6.76 32.66
CA LYS A 40 -20.97 6.37 31.59
C LYS A 40 -20.31 6.47 30.23
N ASN A 41 -20.59 5.48 29.39
CA ASN A 41 -20.10 5.48 28.00
C ASN A 41 -21.02 6.34 27.11
N PRO A 42 -20.60 7.53 26.66
CA PRO A 42 -21.43 8.38 25.79
C PRO A 42 -21.58 7.83 24.37
N CYS A 43 -20.78 6.81 23.98
CA CYS A 43 -20.82 6.20 22.66
C CYS A 43 -21.73 4.96 22.58
N SER A 44 -22.35 4.52 23.70
CA SER A 44 -23.09 3.24 23.77
C SER A 44 -24.28 3.17 22.82
N SER A 45 -24.95 4.28 22.58
CA SER A 45 -26.17 4.37 21.75
C SER A 45 -25.93 4.97 20.36
N VAL A 46 -24.66 5.30 20.00
CA VAL A 46 -24.38 5.97 18.74
C VAL A 46 -23.58 5.06 17.83
N VAL A 47 -24.16 4.76 16.66
CA VAL A 47 -23.51 3.99 15.59
C VAL A 47 -23.26 4.92 14.42
N LEU A 48 -22.01 5.00 13.99
CA LEU A 48 -21.65 5.71 12.77
C LEU A 48 -21.91 4.78 11.58
N LYS A 49 -22.91 5.12 10.77
CA LYS A 49 -23.22 4.41 9.53
C LYS A 49 -22.28 4.89 8.45
N VAL A 50 -21.64 3.96 7.75
CA VAL A 50 -20.82 4.21 6.54
C VAL A 50 -21.53 3.54 5.39
N ASP A 51 -21.65 4.26 4.28
CA ASP A 51 -22.17 3.67 3.05
C ASP A 51 -21.06 2.83 2.41
N ASP A 52 -21.16 1.52 2.56
CA ASP A 52 -20.19 0.57 2.00
C ASP A 52 -20.20 0.55 0.45
N GLN A 53 -21.23 1.11 -0.19
CA GLN A 53 -21.29 1.21 -1.65
C GLN A 53 -20.33 2.27 -2.21
N ILE A 54 -20.03 3.31 -1.44
CA ILE A 54 -19.07 4.37 -1.83
C ILE A 54 -17.62 3.86 -1.76
N LEU A 55 -17.37 2.73 -1.10
CA LEU A 55 -16.04 2.18 -0.84
C LEU A 55 -15.58 1.13 -1.85
N ARG A 56 -16.29 0.93 -2.95
CA ARG A 56 -15.81 0.04 -4.02
C ARG A 56 -14.53 0.61 -4.61
N LYS A 57 -13.42 0.05 -4.17
CA LYS A 57 -12.13 0.33 -4.80
C LYS A 57 -12.15 -0.24 -6.20
N GLU A 58 -11.92 0.60 -7.17
CA GLU A 58 -11.69 0.14 -8.53
C GLU A 58 -10.36 -0.62 -8.58
N VAL A 59 -10.36 -1.78 -9.22
CA VAL A 59 -9.17 -2.58 -9.46
C VAL A 59 -8.99 -2.78 -10.96
N LEU A 60 -7.75 -2.89 -11.40
CA LEU A 60 -7.45 -3.19 -12.80
C LEU A 60 -7.91 -4.63 -13.14
N SER A 61 -8.58 -4.81 -14.28
CA SER A 61 -8.82 -6.14 -14.83
C SER A 61 -7.53 -6.71 -15.44
N LEU A 62 -7.53 -8.00 -15.78
CA LEU A 62 -6.37 -8.62 -16.45
C LEU A 62 -6.09 -7.97 -17.80
N GLU A 63 -7.13 -7.66 -18.56
CA GLU A 63 -7.05 -7.02 -19.86
C GLU A 63 -6.44 -5.60 -19.74
N GLU A 64 -6.87 -4.85 -18.72
CA GLU A 64 -6.30 -3.52 -18.43
C GLU A 64 -4.84 -3.61 -17.99
N VAL A 65 -4.46 -4.62 -17.21
CA VAL A 65 -3.06 -4.86 -16.83
C VAL A 65 -2.23 -5.18 -18.08
N GLU A 66 -2.71 -6.05 -18.97
CA GLU A 66 -2.03 -6.34 -20.22
C GLU A 66 -1.90 -5.11 -21.12
N GLN A 67 -2.97 -4.33 -21.26
CA GLN A 67 -2.97 -3.07 -22.00
C GLN A 67 -1.96 -2.09 -21.42
N LEU A 68 -1.92 -1.92 -20.11
CA LEU A 68 -0.97 -1.07 -19.40
C LEU A 68 0.48 -1.52 -19.69
N ILE A 69 0.77 -2.81 -19.55
CA ILE A 69 2.11 -3.35 -19.80
C ILE A 69 2.55 -3.15 -21.26
N LYS A 70 1.63 -3.27 -22.22
CA LYS A 70 1.91 -3.06 -23.66
C LYS A 70 2.05 -1.58 -24.03
N THR A 71 1.49 -0.66 -23.21
CA THR A 71 1.54 0.77 -23.51
C THR A 71 2.93 1.33 -23.31
N TYR A 72 3.48 1.92 -24.37
CA TYR A 72 4.75 2.62 -24.35
C TYR A 72 4.54 4.13 -24.09
N ASP A 73 5.36 4.71 -23.24
CA ASP A 73 5.44 6.16 -22.99
C ASP A 73 6.92 6.53 -22.86
N GLU A 74 7.44 7.33 -23.79
CA GLU A 74 8.85 7.79 -23.79
C GLU A 74 9.24 8.54 -22.48
N ARG A 75 8.25 9.17 -21.83
CA ARG A 75 8.45 9.90 -20.57
C ARG A 75 8.27 9.04 -19.35
N GLN A 76 7.97 7.73 -19.53
CA GLN A 76 7.81 6.81 -18.41
C GLN A 76 9.16 6.52 -17.77
N ASN A 77 9.24 6.72 -16.44
CA ASN A 77 10.42 6.31 -15.69
C ASN A 77 10.51 4.77 -15.70
N PRO A 78 11.59 4.17 -16.25
CA PRO A 78 11.71 2.73 -16.38
C PRO A 78 11.75 2.01 -15.04
N GLU A 79 12.33 2.63 -14.00
CA GLU A 79 12.37 2.05 -12.66
C GLU A 79 10.99 2.01 -12.00
N VAL A 80 10.19 3.07 -12.18
CA VAL A 80 8.80 3.09 -11.70
C VAL A 80 7.96 2.04 -12.40
N ARG A 81 8.12 1.89 -13.73
CA ARG A 81 7.43 0.86 -14.50
C ARG A 81 7.81 -0.54 -14.03
N ARG A 82 9.11 -0.80 -13.90
CA ARG A 82 9.68 -2.09 -13.47
C ARG A 82 9.18 -2.47 -12.07
N ALA A 83 9.25 -1.54 -11.12
CA ALA A 83 8.78 -1.74 -9.75
C ALA A 83 7.26 -1.96 -9.68
N PHE A 84 6.47 -1.23 -10.47
CA PHE A 84 5.02 -1.41 -10.50
C PHE A 84 4.63 -2.80 -11.01
N ILE A 85 5.25 -3.26 -12.10
CA ILE A 85 5.02 -4.63 -12.63
C ILE A 85 5.43 -5.66 -11.57
N PHE A 86 6.54 -5.45 -10.87
CA PHE A 86 6.96 -6.31 -9.77
C PHE A 86 5.91 -6.35 -8.63
N CYS A 87 5.33 -5.21 -8.25
CA CYS A 87 4.24 -5.13 -7.29
C CYS A 87 3.00 -5.89 -7.74
N LEU A 88 2.63 -5.81 -9.02
CA LEU A 88 1.47 -6.55 -9.57
C LEU A 88 1.60 -8.06 -9.37
N TYR A 89 2.78 -8.61 -9.60
CA TYR A 89 3.03 -10.05 -9.47
C TYR A 89 3.27 -10.52 -8.04
N THR A 90 3.80 -9.66 -7.17
CA THR A 90 4.18 -10.05 -5.80
C THR A 90 3.18 -9.63 -4.74
N GLY A 91 2.28 -8.69 -5.05
CA GLY A 91 1.37 -8.08 -4.07
C GLY A 91 2.07 -7.21 -3.03
N LEU A 92 3.35 -6.87 -3.22
CA LEU A 92 4.11 -6.04 -2.30
C LEU A 92 3.65 -4.59 -2.32
N ARG A 93 3.77 -3.92 -1.17
CA ARG A 93 3.47 -2.49 -1.05
C ARG A 93 4.64 -1.66 -1.57
N TYR A 94 4.32 -0.46 -2.04
CA TYR A 94 5.34 0.51 -2.47
C TYR A 94 6.47 0.70 -1.43
N CYS A 95 6.14 0.85 -0.15
CA CYS A 95 7.14 1.04 0.90
C CYS A 95 8.11 -0.15 1.05
N ASP A 96 7.62 -1.37 0.83
CA ASP A 96 8.46 -2.57 0.90
C ASP A 96 9.37 -2.67 -0.34
N VAL A 97 8.82 -2.37 -1.53
CA VAL A 97 9.58 -2.42 -2.79
C VAL A 97 10.61 -1.29 -2.89
N ARG A 98 10.29 -0.10 -2.38
CA ARG A 98 11.21 1.04 -2.34
C ARG A 98 12.50 0.73 -1.57
N ASP A 99 12.37 0.00 -0.47
CA ASP A 99 13.48 -0.28 0.44
C ASP A 99 14.15 -1.64 0.16
N LEU A 100 13.72 -2.34 -0.93
CA LEU A 100 14.22 -3.64 -1.32
C LEU A 100 15.66 -3.54 -1.84
N THR A 101 16.56 -4.35 -1.28
CA THR A 101 17.96 -4.44 -1.68
C THR A 101 18.28 -5.79 -2.29
N PHE A 102 19.39 -5.89 -3.00
CA PHE A 102 19.87 -7.16 -3.53
C PHE A 102 20.25 -8.18 -2.44
N ALA A 103 20.47 -7.74 -1.19
CA ALA A 103 20.66 -8.63 -0.05
C ALA A 103 19.40 -9.44 0.30
N ASN A 104 18.23 -8.96 -0.10
CA ASN A 104 16.97 -9.65 0.12
C ASN A 104 16.74 -10.81 -0.87
N ILE A 105 17.55 -10.91 -1.93
CA ILE A 105 17.37 -11.86 -3.02
C ILE A 105 18.31 -13.05 -2.85
N ASP A 106 17.72 -14.22 -2.66
CA ASP A 106 18.41 -15.49 -2.69
C ASP A 106 18.30 -16.09 -4.09
N TYR A 107 19.26 -15.76 -4.98
CA TYR A 107 19.25 -16.19 -6.38
C TYR A 107 19.36 -17.71 -6.51
N SER A 108 20.10 -18.37 -5.61
CA SER A 108 20.33 -19.81 -5.65
C SER A 108 19.05 -20.61 -5.37
N ASN A 109 18.26 -20.15 -4.39
CA ASN A 109 17.00 -20.77 -4.02
C ASN A 109 15.79 -20.08 -4.68
N ARG A 110 16.00 -19.02 -5.45
CA ARG A 110 14.95 -18.22 -6.11
C ARG A 110 13.92 -17.70 -5.10
N LEU A 111 14.39 -17.11 -4.02
CA LEU A 111 13.53 -16.59 -2.95
C LEU A 111 13.83 -15.10 -2.70
N LEU A 112 12.76 -14.34 -2.50
CA LEU A 112 12.81 -13.02 -1.90
C LEU A 112 12.52 -13.16 -0.41
N LYS A 113 13.42 -12.65 0.44
CA LYS A 113 13.31 -12.69 1.90
C LYS A 113 13.47 -11.29 2.47
N PHE A 114 12.46 -10.78 3.14
CA PHE A 114 12.52 -9.46 3.76
C PHE A 114 11.51 -9.35 4.92
N GLU A 115 11.65 -8.31 5.71
CA GLU A 115 10.74 -7.96 6.78
C GLU A 115 9.85 -6.78 6.35
N GLN A 116 8.52 -6.95 6.44
CA GLN A 116 7.58 -5.90 6.01
C GLN A 116 7.67 -4.66 6.91
N ASN A 117 7.84 -3.49 6.32
CA ASN A 117 7.95 -2.22 7.03
C ASN A 117 6.75 -1.92 7.96
N LYS A 118 5.54 -2.31 7.54
CA LYS A 118 4.31 -2.05 8.33
C LYS A 118 4.22 -2.86 9.62
N THR A 119 4.81 -4.06 9.66
CA THR A 119 4.70 -5.01 10.78
C THR A 119 6.03 -5.20 11.52
N LYS A 120 7.08 -4.55 11.05
CA LYS A 120 8.41 -4.59 11.66
C LYS A 120 8.36 -4.17 13.11
N GLY A 121 8.86 -5.03 14.00
CA GLY A 121 8.85 -4.80 15.45
C GLY A 121 7.51 -4.96 16.16
N HIS A 122 6.41 -5.26 15.44
CA HIS A 122 5.07 -5.43 16.01
C HIS A 122 4.54 -6.86 15.97
N SER A 123 5.20 -7.75 15.21
CA SER A 123 4.79 -9.14 15.07
C SER A 123 6.00 -10.05 14.90
N ALA A 124 5.98 -11.20 15.58
CA ALA A 124 6.98 -12.26 15.39
C ALA A 124 6.97 -12.83 13.95
N ASN A 125 5.91 -12.59 13.19
CA ASN A 125 5.71 -13.07 11.81
C ASN A 125 5.83 -11.94 10.77
N SER A 126 6.69 -10.94 10.99
CA SER A 126 6.94 -9.87 10.02
C SER A 126 7.77 -10.30 8.81
N GLY A 127 8.44 -11.45 8.91
CA GLY A 127 9.23 -12.04 7.82
C GLY A 127 8.35 -12.56 6.69
N VAL A 128 8.66 -12.15 5.46
CA VAL A 128 7.98 -12.60 4.24
C VAL A 128 8.97 -13.32 3.35
N VAL A 129 8.55 -14.47 2.81
CA VAL A 129 9.29 -15.25 1.83
C VAL A 129 8.42 -15.42 0.59
N ILE A 130 8.91 -14.98 -0.56
CA ILE A 130 8.19 -15.06 -1.84
C ILE A 130 9.06 -15.85 -2.83
N PRO A 131 8.53 -16.90 -3.48
CA PRO A 131 9.22 -17.57 -4.57
C PRO A 131 9.31 -16.66 -5.79
N LEU A 132 10.47 -16.65 -6.45
CA LEU A 132 10.75 -15.82 -7.62
C LEU A 132 10.75 -16.67 -8.90
N SER A 133 9.83 -16.36 -9.80
CA SER A 133 9.86 -16.90 -11.18
C SER A 133 10.98 -16.29 -12.01
N ASP A 134 11.28 -16.86 -13.16
CA ASP A 134 12.27 -16.31 -14.09
C ASP A 134 11.91 -14.88 -14.55
N SER A 135 10.61 -14.61 -14.73
CA SER A 135 10.11 -13.27 -15.06
C SER A 135 10.37 -12.26 -13.94
N LEU A 136 10.16 -12.65 -12.68
CA LEU A 136 10.45 -11.80 -11.53
C LEU A 136 11.96 -11.58 -11.35
N LEU A 137 12.77 -12.61 -11.53
CA LEU A 137 14.23 -12.49 -11.51
C LEU A 137 14.72 -11.55 -12.63
N SER A 138 14.12 -11.61 -13.82
CA SER A 138 14.43 -10.68 -14.92
C SER A 138 14.07 -9.24 -14.58
N LEU A 139 12.95 -9.01 -13.86
CA LEU A 139 12.58 -7.68 -13.37
C LEU A 139 13.53 -7.17 -12.28
N ILE A 140 14.00 -8.02 -11.40
CA ILE A 140 14.97 -7.69 -10.34
C ILE A 140 16.32 -7.39 -10.97
N GLY A 141 16.76 -8.21 -11.93
CA GLY A 141 18.10 -8.18 -12.49
C GLY A 141 19.15 -8.72 -11.52
N THR A 142 20.41 -8.44 -11.84
CA THR A 142 21.57 -8.75 -10.97
C THR A 142 22.32 -7.46 -10.66
N PRO A 143 22.97 -7.37 -9.50
CA PRO A 143 23.77 -6.19 -9.18
C PRO A 143 24.89 -6.01 -10.21
N THR A 144 25.07 -4.77 -10.67
CA THR A 144 26.17 -4.38 -11.57
C THR A 144 27.48 -4.34 -10.79
N LYS A 145 28.62 -4.16 -11.51
CA LYS A 145 29.96 -4.11 -10.89
C LYS A 145 30.07 -3.02 -9.81
N ASP A 146 29.33 -1.93 -9.96
CA ASP A 146 29.34 -0.79 -9.06
C ASP A 146 28.31 -0.89 -7.92
N GLN A 147 27.49 -1.95 -7.92
CA GLN A 147 26.46 -2.20 -6.92
C GLN A 147 26.89 -3.29 -5.94
N THR A 148 26.51 -3.11 -4.69
CA THR A 148 26.70 -4.10 -3.62
C THR A 148 25.40 -4.82 -3.31
N LYS A 149 25.47 -5.85 -2.48
CA LYS A 149 24.26 -6.50 -1.95
C LYS A 149 23.33 -5.53 -1.22
N GLY A 150 23.85 -4.45 -0.62
CA GLY A 150 23.09 -3.40 0.06
C GLY A 150 22.47 -2.36 -0.88
N SER A 151 22.81 -2.37 -2.17
CA SER A 151 22.21 -1.45 -3.14
C SER A 151 20.74 -1.79 -3.40
N LEU A 152 19.94 -0.74 -3.66
CA LEU A 152 18.51 -0.89 -3.97
C LEU A 152 18.29 -1.65 -5.28
N VAL A 153 17.31 -2.52 -5.30
CA VAL A 153 16.86 -3.24 -6.52
C VAL A 153 16.18 -2.27 -7.48
N PHE A 154 15.42 -1.32 -6.96
CA PHE A 154 14.71 -0.31 -7.74
C PHE A 154 15.13 1.09 -7.29
N ALA A 155 15.73 1.87 -8.19
CA ALA A 155 16.12 3.25 -7.92
C ALA A 155 14.92 4.19 -8.12
N LEU A 156 13.95 4.12 -7.18
CA LEU A 156 12.69 4.86 -7.29
C LEU A 156 12.88 6.34 -6.89
N PRO A 157 12.28 7.29 -7.64
CA PRO A 157 12.19 8.67 -7.20
C PRO A 157 11.26 8.82 -5.99
N CYS A 158 11.05 10.05 -5.52
CA CYS A 158 10.11 10.30 -4.43
C CYS A 158 8.69 9.83 -4.78
N TYR A 159 7.87 9.60 -3.75
CA TYR A 159 6.52 9.05 -3.91
C TYR A 159 5.63 9.83 -4.88
N GLU A 160 5.67 11.17 -4.80
CA GLU A 160 4.88 12.05 -5.65
C GLU A 160 5.26 11.90 -7.13
N MET A 161 6.55 11.74 -7.43
CA MET A 161 7.03 11.51 -8.79
C MET A 161 6.65 10.12 -9.30
N CYS A 162 6.72 9.10 -8.46
CA CYS A 162 6.23 7.75 -8.79
C CYS A 162 4.73 7.81 -9.13
N LEU A 163 3.93 8.44 -8.28
CA LEU A 163 2.48 8.58 -8.47
C LEU A 163 2.14 9.35 -9.76
N LYS A 164 2.84 10.45 -10.03
CA LYS A 164 2.68 11.23 -11.27
C LYS A 164 3.03 10.41 -12.51
N SER A 165 4.09 9.63 -12.44
CA SER A 165 4.52 8.74 -13.54
C SER A 165 3.48 7.64 -13.79
N LEU A 166 2.96 7.01 -12.74
CA LEU A 166 1.92 5.98 -12.85
C LEU A 166 0.61 6.54 -13.41
N LYS A 167 0.12 7.66 -12.88
CA LYS A 167 -1.13 8.30 -13.37
C LYS A 167 -1.05 8.62 -14.87
N ARG A 168 0.09 9.15 -15.33
CA ARG A 168 0.29 9.44 -16.75
C ARG A 168 0.29 8.16 -17.58
N TRP A 169 0.95 7.11 -17.11
CA TRP A 169 1.02 5.82 -17.82
C TRP A 169 -0.36 5.18 -17.94
N VAL A 170 -1.16 5.18 -16.86
CA VAL A 170 -2.55 4.70 -16.84
C VAL A 170 -3.41 5.49 -17.82
N ALA A 171 -3.30 6.83 -17.83
CA ALA A 171 -4.03 7.68 -18.77
C ALA A 171 -3.63 7.42 -20.23
N ASN A 172 -2.32 7.24 -20.51
CA ASN A 172 -1.84 6.91 -21.86
C ASN A 172 -2.31 5.52 -22.31
N ALA A 173 -2.55 4.61 -21.38
CA ALA A 173 -3.14 3.31 -21.66
C ALA A 173 -4.67 3.38 -21.92
N GLY A 174 -5.30 4.56 -21.80
CA GLY A 174 -6.75 4.72 -21.97
C GLY A 174 -7.58 4.08 -20.86
N ILE A 175 -6.99 3.87 -19.67
CA ILE A 175 -7.67 3.29 -18.51
C ILE A 175 -8.23 4.45 -17.67
N ASP A 176 -9.58 4.51 -17.60
CA ASP A 176 -10.30 5.54 -16.83
C ASP A 176 -10.70 4.97 -15.45
N LYS A 177 -9.71 4.87 -14.56
CA LYS A 177 -9.88 4.45 -13.16
C LYS A 177 -9.06 5.35 -12.24
N HIS A 178 -9.62 5.64 -11.06
CA HIS A 178 -9.05 6.56 -10.06
C HIS A 178 -8.49 5.87 -8.82
#